data_de55e5554b7372baf39610661de735b6
#
_entry.id   de55e5554b7372baf39610661de735b6
#
_cell.length_a   1.000
_cell.length_b   1.000
_cell.length_c   1.000
_cell.angle_alpha   90.00
_cell.angle_beta   90.00
_cell.angle_gamma   90.00
#
_symmetry.space_group_name_H-M   'P 1'
#
loop_
_entity.id
_entity.type
_entity.pdbx_description
1 polymer ?
#
loop_
_entity_poly.entity_id
_entity_poly.type
_entity_poly.pdbx_seq_one_letter_code
_entity_poly.pdbx_strand_id
1 'polypeptide(L)'
;MAEFLDKGFQGASLRQIVKNAGVTTGAFYGYFSSKEALFASIVEPHAAALMGKFMAAQTSFAELPEEQQPEHMGVESSGCVHWMVDYICAHREPVKLLLCRAEGTSYEHFVHNMVEVEVEYTLRYMRVLRRMGRDIPQMSRSLCHIIASGMFNAIFEVVIHDMPYEQALRDVEQLQAFYTAGWSKLMGE
;
A
#
# COMPACT_ATOMS: atom_id res chain seq x y z
N MET A 1 -19.97 -2.84 7.44
CA MET A 1 -19.09 -1.77 6.97
C MET A 1 -19.13 -0.57 7.92
N ALA A 2 -20.23 0.18 8.04
CA ALA A 2 -20.32 1.42 8.80
C ALA A 2 -19.78 1.35 10.24
N GLU A 3 -20.11 0.30 11.01
CA GLU A 3 -19.64 0.13 12.39
C GLU A 3 -18.10 0.02 12.48
N PHE A 4 -17.47 -0.65 11.51
CA PHE A 4 -16.00 -0.74 11.44
C PHE A 4 -15.36 0.59 11.03
N LEU A 5 -15.97 1.34 10.10
CA LEU A 5 -15.47 2.66 9.71
C LEU A 5 -15.52 3.67 10.87
N ASP A 6 -16.60 3.62 11.66
CA ASP A 6 -16.81 4.52 12.80
C ASP A 6 -15.87 4.20 13.97
N LYS A 7 -15.82 2.93 14.40
CA LYS A 7 -15.15 2.51 15.66
C LYS A 7 -13.85 1.74 15.52
N GLY A 8 -13.44 1.46 14.29
CA GLY A 8 -12.33 0.53 14.02
C GLY A 8 -12.72 -0.93 14.32
N PHE A 9 -11.82 -1.86 13.99
CA PHE A 9 -12.08 -3.28 14.26
C PHE A 9 -12.22 -3.55 15.75
N GLN A 10 -11.32 -3.05 16.60
CA GLN A 10 -11.35 -3.34 18.05
C GLN A 10 -12.63 -2.82 18.70
N GLY A 11 -13.01 -1.56 18.43
CA GLY A 11 -14.18 -0.91 19.02
C GLY A 11 -15.52 -1.33 18.45
N ALA A 12 -15.55 -1.99 17.29
CA ALA A 12 -16.78 -2.40 16.62
C ALA A 12 -17.53 -3.51 17.37
N SER A 13 -18.84 -3.31 17.58
CA SER A 13 -19.71 -4.28 18.25
C SER A 13 -20.38 -5.21 17.25
N LEU A 14 -20.09 -6.53 17.35
CA LEU A 14 -20.78 -7.53 16.54
C LEU A 14 -22.31 -7.46 16.71
N ARG A 15 -22.79 -7.22 17.92
CA ARG A 15 -24.24 -7.07 18.20
C ARG A 15 -24.84 -5.90 17.42
N GLN A 16 -24.11 -4.79 17.30
CA GLN A 16 -24.58 -3.63 16.54
C GLN A 16 -24.51 -3.91 15.03
N ILE A 17 -23.46 -4.61 14.56
CA ILE A 17 -23.32 -5.01 13.16
C ILE A 17 -24.51 -5.87 12.70
N VAL A 18 -24.84 -6.94 13.45
CA VAL A 18 -25.97 -7.82 13.09
C VAL A 18 -27.31 -7.12 13.19
N LYS A 19 -27.49 -6.23 14.19
CA LYS A 19 -28.69 -5.40 14.33
C LYS A 19 -28.87 -4.47 13.11
N ASN A 20 -27.81 -3.80 12.68
CA ASN A 20 -27.83 -2.89 11.53
C ASN A 20 -28.08 -3.64 10.21
N ALA A 21 -27.62 -4.89 10.12
CA ALA A 21 -27.87 -5.76 8.97
C ALA A 21 -29.27 -6.42 8.97
N GLY A 22 -30.06 -6.25 10.02
CA GLY A 22 -31.39 -6.87 10.13
C GLY A 22 -31.35 -8.39 10.31
N VAL A 23 -30.23 -8.95 10.78
CA VAL A 23 -30.04 -10.39 10.97
C VAL A 23 -29.86 -10.75 12.44
N THR A 24 -30.07 -12.04 12.80
CA THR A 24 -29.79 -12.52 14.14
C THR A 24 -28.31 -12.89 14.31
N THR A 25 -27.84 -12.89 15.57
CA THR A 25 -26.48 -13.38 15.88
C THR A 25 -26.28 -14.84 15.45
N GLY A 26 -27.31 -15.68 15.57
CA GLY A 26 -27.26 -17.08 15.09
C GLY A 26 -27.09 -17.17 13.56
N ALA A 27 -27.83 -16.33 12.81
CA ALA A 27 -27.66 -16.25 11.35
C ALA A 27 -26.25 -15.76 10.97
N PHE A 28 -25.69 -14.80 11.70
CA PHE A 28 -24.33 -14.33 11.48
C PHE A 28 -23.31 -15.50 11.57
N TYR A 29 -23.37 -16.30 12.63
CA TYR A 29 -22.44 -17.42 12.83
C TYR A 29 -22.65 -18.57 11.83
N GLY A 30 -23.73 -18.54 11.05
CA GLY A 30 -23.90 -19.43 9.89
C GLY A 30 -23.04 -19.05 8.69
N TYR A 31 -22.60 -17.78 8.60
CA TYR A 31 -21.78 -17.25 7.50
C TYR A 31 -20.34 -16.95 7.91
N PHE A 32 -20.11 -16.44 9.11
CA PHE A 32 -18.80 -16.01 9.59
C PHE A 32 -18.51 -16.60 10.96
N SER A 33 -17.33 -17.19 11.12
CA SER A 33 -16.91 -17.80 12.38
C SER A 33 -16.63 -16.77 13.49
N SER A 34 -16.33 -15.49 13.12
CA SER A 34 -15.98 -14.45 14.06
C SER A 34 -16.16 -13.03 13.44
N LYS A 35 -16.07 -11.99 14.27
CA LYS A 35 -15.97 -10.60 13.81
C LYS A 35 -14.76 -10.37 12.90
N GLU A 36 -13.65 -11.05 13.20
CA GLU A 36 -12.43 -10.99 12.40
C GLU A 36 -12.63 -11.62 11.01
N ALA A 37 -13.31 -12.78 10.92
CA ALA A 37 -13.65 -13.41 9.65
C ALA A 37 -14.52 -12.51 8.76
N LEU A 38 -15.50 -11.79 9.36
CA LEU A 38 -16.27 -10.79 8.63
C LEU A 38 -15.39 -9.62 8.18
N PHE A 39 -14.53 -9.08 9.05
CA PHE A 39 -13.63 -7.99 8.68
C PHE A 39 -12.68 -8.41 7.56
N ALA A 40 -12.07 -9.59 7.69
CA ALA A 40 -11.19 -10.17 6.67
C ALA A 40 -11.90 -10.30 5.32
N SER A 41 -13.13 -10.81 5.29
CA SER A 41 -13.90 -10.95 4.04
C SER A 41 -14.14 -9.62 3.30
N ILE A 42 -14.08 -8.49 4.01
CA ILE A 42 -14.21 -7.16 3.44
C ILE A 42 -12.87 -6.64 2.92
N VAL A 43 -11.78 -6.81 3.69
CA VAL A 43 -10.50 -6.14 3.39
C VAL A 43 -9.52 -7.01 2.59
N GLU A 44 -9.58 -8.33 2.73
CA GLU A 44 -8.65 -9.27 2.08
C GLU A 44 -8.57 -9.14 0.56
N PRO A 45 -9.69 -9.03 -0.20
CA PRO A 45 -9.62 -8.85 -1.64
C PRO A 45 -8.84 -7.58 -2.03
N HIS A 46 -8.96 -6.52 -1.22
CA HIS A 46 -8.29 -5.24 -1.47
C HIS A 46 -6.82 -5.26 -1.04
N ALA A 47 -6.52 -5.90 0.08
CA ALA A 47 -5.14 -6.13 0.49
C ALA A 47 -4.38 -6.98 -0.54
N ALA A 48 -5.00 -8.07 -1.01
CA ALA A 48 -4.43 -8.94 -2.04
C ALA A 48 -4.23 -8.20 -3.38
N ALA A 49 -5.20 -7.37 -3.81
CA ALA A 49 -5.10 -6.62 -5.06
C ALA A 49 -3.98 -5.56 -5.00
N LEU A 50 -3.91 -4.76 -3.93
CA LEU A 50 -2.89 -3.72 -3.76
C LEU A 50 -1.49 -4.34 -3.64
N MET A 51 -1.31 -5.32 -2.74
CA MET A 51 -0.03 -6.00 -2.57
C MET A 51 0.38 -6.77 -3.83
N GLY A 52 -0.56 -7.46 -4.49
CA GLY A 52 -0.29 -8.21 -5.71
C GLY A 52 0.17 -7.32 -6.86
N LYS A 53 -0.49 -6.17 -7.07
CA LYS A 53 -0.07 -5.19 -8.10
C LYS A 53 1.30 -4.61 -7.80
N PHE A 54 1.54 -4.27 -6.54
CA PHE A 54 2.83 -3.74 -6.10
C PHE A 54 3.96 -4.77 -6.27
N MET A 55 3.77 -6.00 -5.80
CA MET A 55 4.73 -7.09 -5.98
C MET A 55 5.02 -7.38 -7.45
N ALA A 56 3.99 -7.36 -8.31
CA ALA A 56 4.16 -7.58 -9.74
C ALA A 56 5.04 -6.49 -10.37
N ALA A 57 4.85 -5.21 -10.01
CA ALA A 57 5.69 -4.11 -10.48
C ALA A 57 7.16 -4.26 -10.02
N GLN A 58 7.38 -4.59 -8.74
CA GLN A 58 8.70 -4.81 -8.18
C GLN A 58 9.43 -5.98 -8.87
N THR A 59 8.71 -7.08 -9.09
CA THR A 59 9.27 -8.28 -9.74
C THR A 59 9.57 -8.00 -11.20
N SER A 60 8.64 -7.38 -11.93
CA SER A 60 8.84 -7.01 -13.35
C SER A 60 10.08 -6.14 -13.52
N PHE A 61 10.24 -5.11 -12.69
CA PHE A 61 11.43 -4.27 -12.70
C PHE A 61 12.72 -5.06 -12.40
N ALA A 62 12.70 -5.91 -11.37
CA ALA A 62 13.88 -6.66 -10.94
C ALA A 62 14.30 -7.79 -11.89
N GLU A 63 13.41 -8.21 -12.80
CA GLU A 63 13.66 -9.20 -13.86
C GLU A 63 14.19 -8.57 -15.16
N LEU A 64 14.16 -7.24 -15.30
CA LEU A 64 14.80 -6.56 -16.41
C LEU A 64 16.32 -6.83 -16.43
N PRO A 65 16.95 -6.90 -17.61
CA PRO A 65 18.41 -6.87 -17.71
C PRO A 65 18.99 -5.70 -16.90
N GLU A 66 20.09 -5.94 -16.18
CA GLU A 66 20.68 -4.94 -15.28
C GLU A 66 20.92 -3.60 -15.97
N GLU A 67 21.33 -3.63 -17.24
CA GLU A 67 21.62 -2.43 -18.04
C GLU A 67 20.37 -1.59 -18.34
N GLN A 68 19.20 -2.21 -18.37
CA GLN A 68 17.93 -1.53 -18.67
C GLN A 68 17.25 -0.95 -17.42
N GLN A 69 17.55 -1.47 -16.23
CA GLN A 69 16.87 -1.07 -15.00
C GLN A 69 16.93 0.46 -14.74
N PRO A 70 18.06 1.17 -14.95
CA PRO A 70 18.11 2.62 -14.70
C PRO A 70 17.12 3.42 -15.53
N GLU A 71 16.94 3.06 -16.81
CA GLU A 71 16.03 3.76 -17.71
C GLU A 71 14.55 3.48 -17.41
N HIS A 72 14.23 2.37 -16.73
CA HIS A 72 12.87 1.92 -16.46
C HIS A 72 12.40 2.19 -15.01
N MET A 73 13.28 2.65 -14.10
CA MET A 73 12.96 2.85 -12.70
C MET A 73 11.71 3.72 -12.47
N GLY A 74 11.58 4.84 -13.17
CA GLY A 74 10.42 5.73 -13.05
C GLY A 74 9.16 5.24 -13.75
N VAL A 75 9.30 4.46 -14.82
CA VAL A 75 8.17 4.02 -15.68
C VAL A 75 7.33 2.96 -14.96
N GLU A 76 7.96 1.91 -14.46
CA GLU A 76 7.27 0.82 -13.74
C GLU A 76 6.59 1.33 -12.46
N SER A 77 7.28 2.17 -11.72
CA SER A 77 6.74 2.81 -10.51
C SER A 77 5.52 3.68 -10.84
N SER A 78 5.57 4.49 -11.92
CA SER A 78 4.47 5.35 -12.33
C SER A 78 3.19 4.56 -12.64
N GLY A 79 3.30 3.54 -13.46
CA GLY A 79 2.15 2.69 -13.81
C GLY A 79 1.51 2.01 -12.59
N CYS A 80 2.33 1.58 -11.62
CA CYS A 80 1.84 0.98 -10.39
C CYS A 80 1.09 1.99 -9.52
N VAL A 81 1.65 3.18 -9.32
CA VAL A 81 1.06 4.23 -8.48
C VAL A 81 -0.25 4.76 -9.06
N HIS A 82 -0.32 5.00 -10.37
CA HIS A 82 -1.58 5.39 -11.03
C HIS A 82 -2.67 4.34 -10.82
N TRP A 83 -2.35 3.07 -11.07
CA TRP A 83 -3.29 1.99 -10.84
C TRP A 83 -3.76 1.94 -9.37
N MET A 84 -2.86 2.17 -8.40
CA MET A 84 -3.24 2.22 -6.99
C MET A 84 -4.24 3.34 -6.70
N VAL A 85 -4.04 4.53 -7.26
CA VAL A 85 -4.98 5.66 -7.09
C VAL A 85 -6.34 5.31 -7.66
N ASP A 86 -6.40 4.76 -8.89
CA ASP A 86 -7.65 4.32 -9.52
C ASP A 86 -8.38 3.30 -8.66
N TYR A 87 -7.65 2.28 -8.21
CA TYR A 87 -8.19 1.20 -7.39
C TYR A 87 -8.71 1.72 -6.05
N ILE A 88 -7.94 2.55 -5.36
CA ILE A 88 -8.29 3.16 -4.09
C ILE A 88 -9.54 4.03 -4.24
N CYS A 89 -9.61 4.85 -5.28
CA CYS A 89 -10.77 5.71 -5.52
C CYS A 89 -12.03 4.91 -5.86
N ALA A 90 -11.90 3.77 -6.54
CA ALA A 90 -13.01 2.87 -6.83
C ALA A 90 -13.48 2.07 -5.61
N HIS A 91 -12.61 1.86 -4.61
CA HIS A 91 -12.85 0.98 -3.45
C HIS A 91 -12.58 1.69 -2.10
N ARG A 92 -12.97 2.97 -1.97
CA ARG A 92 -12.60 3.84 -0.82
C ARG A 92 -12.89 3.24 0.55
N GLU A 93 -14.13 2.81 0.78
CA GLU A 93 -14.52 2.35 2.12
C GLU A 93 -13.74 1.10 2.59
N PRO A 94 -13.67 0.01 1.82
CA PRO A 94 -12.89 -1.15 2.25
C PRO A 94 -11.39 -0.89 2.31
N VAL A 95 -10.83 -0.04 1.43
CA VAL A 95 -9.42 0.35 1.52
C VAL A 95 -9.16 1.24 2.74
N LYS A 96 -10.08 2.15 3.07
CA LYS A 96 -10.02 2.94 4.32
C LYS A 96 -10.07 2.06 5.57
N LEU A 97 -10.88 0.99 5.56
CA LEU A 97 -10.86 -0.02 6.63
C LEU A 97 -9.50 -0.68 6.76
N LEU A 98 -8.93 -1.14 5.63
CA LEU A 98 -7.63 -1.79 5.59
C LEU A 98 -6.51 -0.89 6.14
N LEU A 99 -6.47 0.37 5.70
CA LEU A 99 -5.37 1.29 6.02
C LEU A 99 -5.51 1.97 7.40
N CYS A 100 -6.75 2.22 7.87
CA CYS A 100 -6.98 3.10 9.01
C CYS A 100 -7.68 2.41 10.19
N ARG A 101 -8.27 1.23 9.99
CA ARG A 101 -9.20 0.62 10.95
C ARG A 101 -8.92 -0.86 11.26
N ALA A 102 -7.75 -1.36 10.83
CA ALA A 102 -7.39 -2.78 10.93
C ALA A 102 -6.61 -3.14 12.21
N GLU A 103 -6.42 -2.21 13.14
CA GLU A 103 -5.72 -2.46 14.41
C GLU A 103 -6.33 -3.66 15.16
N GLY A 104 -5.48 -4.58 15.61
CA GLY A 104 -5.87 -5.83 16.28
C GLY A 104 -6.31 -6.95 15.32
N THR A 105 -6.07 -6.80 14.01
CA THR A 105 -6.27 -7.86 13.02
C THR A 105 -4.94 -8.27 12.38
N SER A 106 -4.96 -9.35 11.58
CA SER A 106 -3.81 -9.75 10.75
C SER A 106 -3.41 -8.71 9.68
N TYR A 107 -4.23 -7.69 9.45
CA TYR A 107 -4.01 -6.63 8.45
C TYR A 107 -3.42 -5.35 9.04
N GLU A 108 -3.25 -5.23 10.36
CA GLU A 108 -2.76 -3.98 11.00
C GLU A 108 -1.39 -3.52 10.48
N HIS A 109 -0.56 -4.45 10.01
CA HIS A 109 0.78 -4.18 9.49
C HIS A 109 0.82 -4.11 7.95
N PHE A 110 -0.32 -3.95 7.26
CA PHE A 110 -0.37 -4.00 5.80
C PHE A 110 0.57 -2.98 5.14
N VAL A 111 0.53 -1.71 5.56
CA VAL A 111 1.43 -0.66 5.02
C VAL A 111 2.88 -0.95 5.35
N HIS A 112 3.18 -1.40 6.57
CA HIS A 112 4.52 -1.79 6.97
C HIS A 112 5.08 -2.92 6.08
N ASN A 113 4.26 -3.91 5.74
CA ASN A 113 4.67 -5.00 4.85
C ASN A 113 4.99 -4.48 3.43
N MET A 114 4.23 -3.51 2.91
CA MET A 114 4.57 -2.86 1.64
C MET A 114 5.91 -2.11 1.72
N VAL A 115 6.16 -1.40 2.82
CA VAL A 115 7.43 -0.70 3.07
C VAL A 115 8.60 -1.68 3.09
N GLU A 116 8.47 -2.82 3.76
CA GLU A 116 9.53 -3.84 3.81
C GLU A 116 9.86 -4.41 2.42
N VAL A 117 8.85 -4.64 1.59
CA VAL A 117 9.05 -5.05 0.19
C VAL A 117 9.82 -3.98 -0.58
N GLU A 118 9.41 -2.70 -0.49
CA GLU A 118 10.10 -1.58 -1.14
C GLU A 118 11.56 -1.50 -0.73
N VAL A 119 11.85 -1.62 0.57
CA VAL A 119 13.22 -1.60 1.11
C VAL A 119 14.07 -2.72 0.51
N GLU A 120 13.55 -3.94 0.45
CA GLU A 120 14.27 -5.08 -0.11
C GLU A 120 14.63 -4.86 -1.60
N TYR A 121 13.66 -4.42 -2.40
CA TYR A 121 13.87 -4.18 -3.83
C TYR A 121 14.78 -2.97 -4.08
N THR A 122 14.67 -1.90 -3.30
CA THR A 122 15.58 -0.76 -3.34
C THR A 122 17.02 -1.19 -3.04
N LEU A 123 17.27 -1.95 -1.98
CA LEU A 123 18.60 -2.45 -1.64
C LEU A 123 19.14 -3.43 -2.70
N ARG A 124 18.27 -4.22 -3.33
CA ARG A 124 18.63 -5.08 -4.46
C ARG A 124 19.07 -4.24 -5.66
N TYR A 125 18.31 -3.22 -6.02
CA TYR A 125 18.65 -2.32 -7.13
C TYR A 125 19.96 -1.56 -6.89
N MET A 126 20.19 -1.03 -5.69
CA MET A 126 21.46 -0.41 -5.35
C MET A 126 22.67 -1.34 -5.52
N ARG A 127 22.49 -2.65 -5.27
CA ARG A 127 23.55 -3.65 -5.54
C ARG A 127 23.79 -3.82 -7.04
N VAL A 128 22.74 -3.78 -7.86
CA VAL A 128 22.86 -3.79 -9.32
C VAL A 128 23.67 -2.61 -9.81
N LEU A 129 23.31 -1.38 -9.39
CA LEU A 129 24.01 -0.16 -9.79
C LEU A 129 25.51 -0.19 -9.43
N ARG A 130 25.85 -0.71 -8.24
CA ARG A 130 27.26 -0.88 -7.84
C ARG A 130 28.00 -1.90 -8.71
N ARG A 131 27.37 -3.03 -9.11
CA ARG A 131 27.97 -3.99 -10.05
C ARG A 131 28.23 -3.38 -11.42
N MET A 132 27.36 -2.44 -11.84
CA MET A 132 27.54 -1.66 -13.06
C MET A 132 28.64 -0.60 -12.96
N GLY A 133 29.35 -0.49 -11.82
CA GLY A 133 30.44 0.46 -11.59
C GLY A 133 29.98 1.86 -11.19
N ARG A 134 28.70 2.07 -10.83
CA ARG A 134 28.25 3.37 -10.33
C ARG A 134 28.72 3.60 -8.89
N ASP A 135 29.18 4.82 -8.61
CA ASP A 135 29.54 5.24 -7.26
C ASP A 135 28.27 5.62 -6.48
N ILE A 136 27.67 4.62 -5.86
CA ILE A 136 26.44 4.77 -5.08
C ILE A 136 26.78 4.96 -3.61
N PRO A 137 26.33 6.04 -2.96
CA PRO A 137 26.48 6.22 -1.52
C PRO A 137 25.96 5.04 -0.73
N GLN A 138 26.62 4.74 0.39
CA GLN A 138 26.12 3.68 1.27
C GLN A 138 24.89 4.19 2.04
N MET A 139 23.73 3.65 1.71
CA MET A 139 22.48 3.93 2.44
C MET A 139 22.21 2.81 3.44
N SER A 140 21.83 3.20 4.65
CA SER A 140 21.36 2.23 5.65
C SER A 140 19.96 1.72 5.31
N ARG A 141 19.66 0.46 5.71
CA ARG A 141 18.30 -0.09 5.63
C ARG A 141 17.28 0.84 6.31
N SER A 142 17.67 1.42 7.46
CA SER A 142 16.81 2.35 8.21
C SER A 142 16.45 3.60 7.41
N LEU A 143 17.40 4.17 6.66
CA LEU A 143 17.10 5.33 5.81
C LEU A 143 16.17 4.97 4.67
N CYS A 144 16.40 3.83 3.99
CA CYS A 144 15.48 3.32 2.97
C CYS A 144 14.07 3.13 3.54
N HIS A 145 13.95 2.53 4.73
CA HIS A 145 12.68 2.33 5.42
C HIS A 145 11.97 3.65 5.74
N ILE A 146 12.68 4.66 6.25
CA ILE A 146 12.10 5.98 6.56
C ILE A 146 11.55 6.64 5.29
N ILE A 147 12.30 6.62 4.18
CA ILE A 147 11.89 7.22 2.92
C ILE A 147 10.68 6.48 2.33
N ALA A 148 10.74 5.15 2.28
CA ALA A 148 9.64 4.32 1.78
C ALA A 148 8.36 4.47 2.64
N SER A 149 8.49 4.53 3.97
CA SER A 149 7.37 4.81 4.88
C SER A 149 6.72 6.15 4.58
N GLY A 150 7.54 7.21 4.37
CA GLY A 150 7.04 8.53 4.00
C GLY A 150 6.27 8.49 2.68
N MET A 151 6.78 7.79 1.68
CA MET A 151 6.15 7.65 0.36
C MET A 151 4.78 6.96 0.45
N PHE A 152 4.69 5.78 1.07
CA PHE A 152 3.41 5.07 1.17
C PHE A 152 2.39 5.84 2.00
N ASN A 153 2.80 6.42 3.14
CA ASN A 153 1.90 7.24 3.93
C ASN A 153 1.36 8.42 3.11
N ALA A 154 2.22 9.13 2.36
CA ALA A 154 1.80 10.26 1.52
C ALA A 154 0.80 9.82 0.42
N ILE A 155 1.03 8.68 -0.25
CA ILE A 155 0.10 8.15 -1.26
C ILE A 155 -1.25 7.80 -0.62
N PHE A 156 -1.25 7.20 0.58
CA PHE A 156 -2.48 6.77 1.24
C PHE A 156 -3.28 7.91 1.90
N GLU A 157 -2.71 9.12 2.04
CA GLU A 157 -3.46 10.33 2.45
C GLU A 157 -4.67 10.61 1.55
N VAL A 158 -4.62 10.19 0.29
CA VAL A 158 -5.74 10.25 -0.66
C VAL A 158 -7.01 9.59 -0.10
N VAL A 159 -6.86 8.43 0.56
CA VAL A 159 -7.98 7.70 1.20
C VAL A 159 -8.35 8.31 2.53
N ILE A 160 -7.34 8.67 3.33
CA ILE A 160 -7.53 9.18 4.69
C ILE A 160 -8.39 10.45 4.66
N HIS A 161 -8.11 11.33 3.69
CA HIS A 161 -8.79 12.62 3.51
C HIS A 161 -9.93 12.62 2.49
N ASP A 162 -10.35 11.45 2.00
CA ASP A 162 -11.45 11.30 1.04
C ASP A 162 -11.31 12.24 -0.19
N MET A 163 -10.06 12.43 -0.68
CA MET A 163 -9.76 13.36 -1.77
C MET A 163 -10.59 13.06 -3.02
N PRO A 164 -11.09 14.09 -3.74
CA PRO A 164 -11.66 13.90 -5.07
C PRO A 164 -10.65 13.27 -6.04
N TYR A 165 -11.12 12.40 -6.94
CA TYR A 165 -10.26 11.62 -7.85
C TYR A 165 -9.25 12.48 -8.62
N GLU A 166 -9.73 13.56 -9.26
CA GLU A 166 -8.88 14.46 -10.04
C GLU A 166 -7.80 15.18 -9.21
N GLN A 167 -8.10 15.46 -7.94
CA GLN A 167 -7.11 16.02 -7.02
C GLN A 167 -6.12 14.95 -6.59
N ALA A 168 -6.61 13.78 -6.21
CA ALA A 168 -5.80 12.64 -5.81
C ALA A 168 -4.76 12.29 -6.87
N LEU A 169 -5.18 12.23 -8.13
CA LEU A 169 -4.30 11.91 -9.25
C LEU A 169 -3.20 12.96 -9.42
N ARG A 170 -3.57 14.26 -9.47
CA ARG A 170 -2.58 15.35 -9.58
C ARG A 170 -1.58 15.38 -8.43
N ASP A 171 -2.06 15.23 -7.19
CA ASP A 171 -1.21 15.33 -6.01
C ASP A 171 -0.26 14.13 -5.93
N VAL A 172 -0.72 12.91 -6.27
CA VAL A 172 0.11 11.71 -6.30
C VAL A 172 1.14 11.75 -7.43
N GLU A 173 0.81 12.30 -8.61
CA GLU A 173 1.79 12.52 -9.69
C GLU A 173 2.93 13.45 -9.24
N GLN A 174 2.62 14.53 -8.53
CA GLN A 174 3.63 15.44 -7.98
C GLN A 174 4.47 14.79 -6.88
N LEU A 175 3.83 14.03 -5.99
CA LEU A 175 4.54 13.24 -4.97
C LEU A 175 5.49 12.23 -5.60
N GLN A 176 5.04 11.54 -6.64
CA GLN A 176 5.87 10.59 -7.36
C GLN A 176 7.09 11.26 -7.99
N ALA A 177 6.90 12.40 -8.66
CA ALA A 177 8.01 13.18 -9.22
C ALA A 177 9.02 13.60 -8.13
N PHE A 178 8.53 14.03 -6.96
CA PHE A 178 9.36 14.40 -5.81
C PHE A 178 10.18 13.19 -5.29
N TYR A 179 9.54 12.05 -5.07
CA TYR A 179 10.25 10.86 -4.56
C TYR A 179 11.21 10.30 -5.59
N THR A 180 10.84 10.26 -6.88
CA THR A 180 11.73 9.82 -7.96
C THR A 180 12.98 10.70 -8.02
N ALA A 181 12.85 12.02 -8.02
CA ALA A 181 13.99 12.94 -8.00
C ALA A 181 14.87 12.76 -6.76
N GLY A 182 14.26 12.54 -5.59
CA GLY A 182 14.98 12.25 -4.35
C GLY A 182 15.77 10.94 -4.42
N TRP A 183 15.17 9.88 -4.93
CA TRP A 183 15.82 8.59 -5.14
C TRP A 183 16.96 8.69 -6.16
N SER A 184 16.73 9.31 -7.33
CA SER A 184 17.78 9.53 -8.35
C SER A 184 18.99 10.23 -7.73
N LYS A 185 18.75 11.29 -6.94
CA LYS A 185 19.84 12.02 -6.28
C LYS A 185 20.60 11.16 -5.27
N LEU A 186 19.91 10.33 -4.49
CA LEU A 186 20.53 9.42 -3.51
C LEU A 186 21.26 8.26 -4.20
N MET A 187 20.86 7.89 -5.42
CA MET A 187 21.48 6.82 -6.22
C MET A 187 22.58 7.33 -7.17
N GLY A 188 22.95 8.62 -7.08
CA GLY A 188 24.08 9.16 -7.85
C GLY A 188 23.73 9.54 -9.29
N GLU A 189 22.45 9.83 -9.56
CA GLU A 189 21.94 10.30 -10.86
C GLU A 189 21.78 11.83 -10.89
#